data_5363af5687fa8079938933980fd24065
#
_entry.id   5363af5687fa8079938933980fd24065
#
_cell.length_a   1.000
_cell.length_b   1.000
_cell.length_c   1.000
_cell.angle_alpha   90.00
_cell.angle_beta   90.00
_cell.angle_gamma   90.00
#
_symmetry.space_group_name_H-M   'P 1'
#
loop_
_entity.id
_entity.type
_entity.pdbx_description
1 polymer ?
#
loop_
_entity_poly.entity_id
_entity_poly.type
_entity_poly.pdbx_seq_one_letter_code
_entity_poly.pdbx_strand_id
1 'polypeptide(L)'
;MTSPFSRRPATLPYALRLALGGAFIALATLTAEAEETRPIPQSPDILLGPLFNDVQSAKLFSDQKTFADAIPNSDPLMILADYRMQKNQASFDLRHFVELNFTLPKENDAYVPPKGQTLRQHIDGLWPILTRSTVEVEKWDSLLPLPKPYVVPGGRFREVYYWDSYFTMLGLAESGHWDKVEDMVANFAAEIDTWGHIPNGNRTYYLSRSQPPFFSFMVSLLATHDGDQVLKTYQPQLEKEYRYWMAGADALAPGSADKRAVRMADGALLNRYWDDNDTPRPESWLDDVKTAKSNPNRPATEIYRDLRSAAASGWDFSSRWMDNPQQLATIRTTSIIPVDLNALMFHLEKTLARASKAAGDSAGATRYDALANARQQAIEKYLWNEKEGWYADYDLKTHKVRNQLTAAALFPLYVNAASRERATKVAAAAESRLLKPGGLTTTTVNSGQQWDAPNGWAPLQWVAVEGLQNYGQQKIAMEVTWRFLTNVQHTYDSKQKLVEKYDVSSTGTGGGGGEYPLQDGFGWTNGVTLKMLDLICPQEKPCDALPATRPATTPSPQDKPVAAPAANDPAPAEPQKTGS
;
A
#
# COMPACT_ATOMS: atom_id res chain seq x y z
N MET A 1 79.47 28.51 -43.07
CA MET A 1 80.62 27.61 -43.27
C MET A 1 80.15 26.20 -43.08
N THR A 2 80.04 25.52 -44.15
CA THR A 2 80.37 24.15 -44.53
C THR A 2 79.48 23.03 -44.04
N SER A 3 78.59 22.61 -44.92
CA SER A 3 78.21 21.21 -45.24
C SER A 3 79.48 20.37 -45.52
N PRO A 4 79.53 19.06 -45.78
CA PRO A 4 78.46 18.11 -46.21
C PRO A 4 78.70 16.61 -45.88
N PHE A 5 77.92 15.74 -46.62
CA PHE A 5 78.09 14.39 -47.11
C PHE A 5 77.38 13.31 -46.26
N SER A 6 76.27 12.73 -46.77
CA SER A 6 76.05 11.85 -47.93
C SER A 6 76.50 10.39 -47.68
N ARG A 7 75.52 9.46 -47.67
CA ARG A 7 75.33 8.39 -48.67
C ARG A 7 74.32 7.32 -48.25
N ARG A 8 73.41 7.07 -49.16
CA ARG A 8 72.63 5.81 -49.33
C ARG A 8 73.53 4.77 -50.05
N PRO A 9 73.11 3.53 -50.40
CA PRO A 9 71.93 2.67 -50.10
C PRO A 9 72.32 1.19 -49.88
N ALA A 10 71.34 0.29 -49.62
CA ALA A 10 71.14 -0.98 -50.37
C ALA A 10 70.10 -1.89 -49.68
N THR A 11 69.07 -2.11 -50.34
CA THR A 11 68.36 -3.33 -50.88
C THR A 11 67.92 -4.45 -49.94
N LEU A 12 66.62 -4.67 -50.04
CA LEU A 12 65.76 -5.83 -49.77
C LEU A 12 66.37 -7.22 -50.11
N PRO A 13 65.82 -8.38 -49.52
CA PRO A 13 64.54 -8.90 -50.03
C PRO A 13 63.64 -9.75 -49.07
N TYR A 14 62.40 -9.79 -49.48
CA TYR A 14 61.38 -10.86 -49.48
C TYR A 14 60.87 -11.57 -48.22
N ALA A 15 59.56 -11.32 -47.99
CA ALA A 15 58.45 -12.25 -47.78
C ALA A 15 58.36 -13.14 -46.54
N LEU A 16 57.37 -12.83 -45.68
CA LEU A 16 56.41 -13.80 -45.21
C LEU A 16 55.09 -13.11 -44.85
N ARG A 17 54.01 -13.52 -45.55
CA ARG A 17 52.63 -13.13 -45.24
C ARG A 17 52.18 -13.91 -44.00
N LEU A 18 51.75 -13.23 -42.95
CA LEU A 18 50.91 -13.79 -41.94
C LEU A 18 49.74 -12.82 -41.71
N ALA A 19 48.54 -13.35 -42.05
CA ALA A 19 47.28 -12.66 -41.81
C ALA A 19 47.02 -12.53 -40.30
N LEU A 20 46.98 -11.31 -39.80
CA LEU A 20 46.46 -11.02 -38.46
C LEU A 20 45.12 -10.28 -38.68
N GLY A 21 44.04 -11.02 -38.41
CA GLY A 21 42.70 -10.47 -38.34
C GLY A 21 42.63 -9.46 -37.20
N GLY A 22 42.36 -8.20 -37.56
CA GLY A 22 42.12 -7.14 -36.57
C GLY A 22 40.78 -7.36 -35.89
N ALA A 23 40.81 -7.81 -34.65
CA ALA A 23 39.67 -7.72 -33.74
C ALA A 23 39.56 -6.26 -33.28
N PHE A 24 38.63 -5.50 -33.87
CA PHE A 24 38.17 -4.23 -33.28
C PHE A 24 37.38 -4.58 -32.01
N ILE A 25 38.00 -4.45 -30.87
CA ILE A 25 37.28 -4.38 -29.59
C ILE A 25 36.67 -2.98 -29.53
N ALA A 26 35.38 -2.90 -29.89
CA ALA A 26 34.57 -1.75 -29.61
C ALA A 26 34.42 -1.69 -28.06
N LEU A 27 35.20 -0.82 -27.43
CA LEU A 27 34.95 -0.39 -26.05
C LEU A 27 33.64 0.39 -26.08
N ALA A 28 32.52 -0.29 -25.82
CA ALA A 28 31.28 0.36 -25.46
C ALA A 28 31.53 1.00 -24.09
N THR A 29 31.84 2.26 -24.06
CA THR A 29 31.72 3.08 -22.86
C THR A 29 30.23 3.13 -22.53
N LEU A 30 29.80 2.27 -21.61
CA LEU A 30 28.58 2.47 -20.86
C LEU A 30 28.77 3.77 -20.07
N THR A 31 28.37 4.88 -20.64
CA THR A 31 28.04 6.05 -19.85
C THR A 31 26.81 5.64 -19.04
N ALA A 32 27.02 5.21 -17.81
CA ALA A 32 25.99 5.29 -16.81
C ALA A 32 25.60 6.78 -16.76
N GLU A 33 24.50 7.16 -17.39
CA GLU A 33 23.83 8.41 -17.09
C GLU A 33 23.61 8.38 -15.59
N ALA A 34 24.34 9.20 -14.86
CA ALA A 34 24.04 9.46 -13.46
C ALA A 34 22.61 10.01 -13.47
N GLU A 35 21.68 9.20 -12.98
CA GLU A 35 20.31 9.61 -12.71
C GLU A 35 20.45 10.90 -11.86
N GLU A 36 20.13 12.06 -12.44
CA GLU A 36 20.12 13.31 -11.70
C GLU A 36 19.14 13.12 -10.55
N THR A 37 19.66 12.88 -9.36
CA THR A 37 18.86 12.76 -8.16
C THR A 37 18.18 14.11 -7.94
N ARG A 38 16.90 14.19 -8.31
CA ARG A 38 16.09 15.37 -7.97
C ARG A 38 16.13 15.55 -6.47
N PRO A 39 16.40 16.76 -5.97
CA PRO A 39 16.40 17.00 -4.54
C PRO A 39 15.01 16.66 -4.00
N ILE A 40 14.97 15.84 -2.94
CA ILE A 40 13.71 15.47 -2.28
C ILE A 40 13.09 16.76 -1.72
N PRO A 41 11.83 17.11 -2.06
CA PRO A 41 11.18 18.29 -1.54
C PRO A 41 11.06 18.21 -0.01
N GLN A 42 11.34 19.31 0.67
CA GLN A 42 11.25 19.35 2.13
C GLN A 42 9.79 19.33 2.59
N SER A 43 9.52 18.58 3.65
CA SER A 43 8.22 18.58 4.31
C SER A 43 7.99 19.86 5.13
N PRO A 44 6.73 20.24 5.41
CA PRO A 44 6.39 21.48 6.11
C PRO A 44 7.02 21.62 7.49
N ASP A 45 7.17 20.54 8.24
CA ASP A 45 7.83 20.54 9.56
C ASP A 45 9.32 20.89 9.48
N ILE A 46 10.01 20.44 8.45
CA ILE A 46 11.42 20.83 8.19
C ILE A 46 11.48 22.26 7.67
N LEU A 47 10.61 22.60 6.72
CA LEU A 47 10.61 23.89 6.05
C LEU A 47 10.30 25.05 7.00
N LEU A 48 9.34 24.85 7.93
CA LEU A 48 8.83 25.86 8.86
C LEU A 48 9.41 25.72 10.28
N GLY A 49 10.04 24.59 10.60
CA GLY A 49 10.75 24.36 11.86
C GLY A 49 9.99 24.79 13.13
N PRO A 50 10.53 25.77 13.90
CA PRO A 50 9.88 26.19 15.15
C PRO A 50 8.45 26.73 14.99
N LEU A 51 8.14 27.39 13.89
CA LEU A 51 6.77 27.87 13.62
C LEU A 51 5.80 26.69 13.50
N PHE A 52 6.20 25.62 12.78
CA PHE A 52 5.38 24.42 12.66
C PHE A 52 5.09 23.79 14.02
N ASN A 53 6.13 23.63 14.84
CA ASN A 53 6.00 23.06 16.18
C ASN A 53 5.10 23.93 17.10
N ASP A 54 5.23 25.24 17.04
CA ASP A 54 4.46 26.15 17.88
C ASP A 54 2.98 26.16 17.46
N VAL A 55 2.67 26.13 16.16
CA VAL A 55 1.28 26.03 15.64
C VAL A 55 0.61 24.72 16.06
N GLN A 56 1.33 23.58 15.91
CA GLN A 56 0.79 22.27 16.29
C GLN A 56 0.61 22.15 17.82
N SER A 57 1.58 22.65 18.59
CA SER A 57 1.51 22.65 20.06
C SER A 57 0.37 23.52 20.59
N ALA A 58 0.10 24.65 19.96
CA ALA A 58 -0.99 25.58 20.31
C ALA A 58 -2.37 25.04 19.93
N LYS A 59 -2.47 23.95 19.16
CA LYS A 59 -3.73 23.40 18.65
C LYS A 59 -4.57 24.45 17.92
N LEU A 60 -3.94 25.25 17.06
CA LEU A 60 -4.64 26.30 16.32
C LEU A 60 -5.80 25.75 15.48
N PHE A 61 -5.68 24.54 14.98
CA PHE A 61 -6.66 23.82 14.19
C PHE A 61 -7.13 22.56 14.91
N SER A 62 -8.38 22.21 14.73
CA SER A 62 -8.96 20.96 15.26
C SER A 62 -8.35 19.71 14.62
N ASP A 63 -7.93 19.82 13.36
CA ASP A 63 -7.20 18.79 12.62
C ASP A 63 -5.76 19.27 12.34
N GLN A 64 -4.77 18.54 12.84
CA GLN A 64 -3.34 18.87 12.71
C GLN A 64 -2.88 18.86 11.24
N LYS A 65 -3.53 18.05 10.38
CA LYS A 65 -3.26 18.00 8.95
C LYS A 65 -3.54 19.33 8.27
N THR A 66 -4.44 20.17 8.80
CA THR A 66 -4.77 21.48 8.24
C THR A 66 -3.53 22.35 8.06
N PHE A 67 -2.63 22.40 9.06
CA PHE A 67 -1.41 23.19 8.93
C PHE A 67 -0.32 22.50 8.11
N ALA A 68 -0.25 21.17 8.13
CA ALA A 68 0.64 20.41 7.25
C ALA A 68 0.31 20.59 5.76
N ASP A 69 -0.95 20.90 5.44
CA ASP A 69 -1.44 21.17 4.08
C ASP A 69 -1.50 22.67 3.74
N ALA A 70 -1.18 23.55 4.69
CA ALA A 70 -1.22 25.00 4.47
C ALA A 70 -0.08 25.42 3.51
N ILE A 71 -0.43 26.28 2.54
CA ILE A 71 0.50 26.74 1.52
C ILE A 71 1.09 28.09 1.96
N PRO A 72 2.42 28.23 2.10
CA PRO A 72 3.07 29.50 2.35
C PRO A 72 2.78 30.52 1.23
N ASN A 73 2.31 31.72 1.58
CA ASN A 73 2.01 32.79 0.61
C ASN A 73 3.27 33.51 0.11
N SER A 74 4.41 33.29 0.76
CA SER A 74 5.72 33.84 0.40
C SER A 74 6.83 32.85 0.78
N ASP A 75 8.09 33.20 0.52
CA ASP A 75 9.22 32.34 0.84
C ASP A 75 9.21 31.93 2.33
N PRO A 76 9.21 30.64 2.64
CA PRO A 76 9.19 30.14 4.02
C PRO A 76 10.30 30.68 4.91
N LEU A 77 11.48 30.97 4.34
CA LEU A 77 12.59 31.58 5.09
C LEU A 77 12.25 33.02 5.52
N MET A 78 11.53 33.78 4.70
CA MET A 78 11.06 35.12 5.04
C MET A 78 9.99 35.05 6.13
N ILE A 79 9.02 34.15 5.99
CA ILE A 79 7.98 33.91 7.01
C ILE A 79 8.62 33.55 8.36
N LEU A 80 9.63 32.68 8.36
CA LEU A 80 10.36 32.30 9.58
C LEU A 80 11.14 33.46 10.20
N ALA A 81 11.73 34.34 9.38
CA ALA A 81 12.41 35.53 9.87
C ALA A 81 11.43 36.49 10.56
N ASP A 82 10.29 36.76 9.92
CA ASP A 82 9.24 37.60 10.49
C ASP A 82 8.65 36.99 11.76
N TYR A 83 8.42 35.68 11.78
CA TYR A 83 7.97 34.95 12.97
C TYR A 83 8.93 35.12 14.15
N ARG A 84 10.24 34.95 13.92
CA ARG A 84 11.26 35.11 14.98
C ARG A 84 11.33 36.52 15.54
N MET A 85 11.09 37.53 14.71
CA MET A 85 11.08 38.95 15.15
C MET A 85 9.82 39.29 15.95
N GLN A 86 8.68 38.68 15.62
CA GLN A 86 7.38 39.06 16.18
C GLN A 86 6.94 38.23 17.37
N LYS A 87 7.32 36.92 17.43
CA LYS A 87 6.74 35.94 18.37
C LYS A 87 6.85 36.30 19.85
N ASN A 88 7.82 37.14 20.24
CA ASN A 88 8.01 37.56 21.63
C ASN A 88 7.39 38.94 21.94
N GLN A 89 6.73 39.57 21.00
CA GLN A 89 6.04 40.84 21.22
C GLN A 89 4.73 40.61 21.96
N ALA A 90 4.38 41.51 22.87
CA ALA A 90 3.16 41.40 23.69
C ALA A 90 1.85 41.39 22.84
N SER A 91 1.90 41.97 21.65
CA SER A 91 0.78 42.05 20.70
C SER A 91 0.74 40.89 19.71
N PHE A 92 1.66 39.93 19.81
CA PHE A 92 1.74 38.84 18.83
C PHE A 92 0.57 37.86 18.99
N ASP A 93 -0.15 37.64 17.90
CA ASP A 93 -1.20 36.64 17.76
C ASP A 93 -0.79 35.60 16.73
N LEU A 94 -0.54 34.37 17.18
CA LEU A 94 -0.06 33.28 16.31
C LEU A 94 -1.11 32.89 15.25
N ARG A 95 -2.41 32.89 15.59
CA ARG A 95 -3.47 32.59 14.62
C ARG A 95 -3.51 33.63 13.52
N HIS A 96 -3.52 34.89 13.89
CA HIS A 96 -3.50 35.99 12.92
C HIS A 96 -2.24 35.94 12.03
N PHE A 97 -1.08 35.64 12.62
CA PHE A 97 0.16 35.47 11.86
C PHE A 97 0.05 34.36 10.81
N VAL A 98 -0.55 33.19 11.18
CA VAL A 98 -0.75 32.06 10.25
C VAL A 98 -1.75 32.44 9.15
N GLU A 99 -2.86 33.07 9.49
CA GLU A 99 -3.89 33.48 8.51
C GLU A 99 -3.38 34.51 7.48
N LEU A 100 -2.42 35.37 7.86
CA LEU A 100 -1.78 36.31 6.95
C LEU A 100 -0.76 35.67 6.01
N ASN A 101 -0.03 34.67 6.49
CA ASN A 101 1.14 34.14 5.80
C ASN A 101 0.89 32.81 5.07
N PHE A 102 -0.27 32.20 5.24
CA PHE A 102 -0.61 30.90 4.65
C PHE A 102 -2.01 30.89 4.04
N THR A 103 -2.12 30.20 2.93
CA THR A 103 -3.41 29.78 2.39
C THR A 103 -3.78 28.43 3.00
N LEU A 104 -4.86 28.41 3.78
CA LEU A 104 -5.36 27.20 4.41
C LEU A 104 -6.14 26.33 3.42
N PRO A 105 -6.10 24.98 3.57
CA PRO A 105 -6.90 24.11 2.74
C PRO A 105 -8.38 24.41 2.93
N LYS A 106 -9.12 24.50 1.83
CA LYS A 106 -10.56 24.70 1.86
C LYS A 106 -11.23 23.42 2.36
N GLU A 107 -12.22 23.57 3.24
CA GLU A 107 -13.15 22.48 3.50
C GLU A 107 -13.85 22.12 2.20
N ASN A 108 -13.99 20.83 1.90
CA ASN A 108 -14.78 20.41 0.75
C ASN A 108 -16.22 20.85 1.02
N ASP A 109 -16.82 21.56 0.07
CA ASP A 109 -18.25 21.83 0.11
C ASP A 109 -18.98 20.51 0.31
N ALA A 110 -19.80 20.43 1.36
CA ALA A 110 -20.51 19.21 1.67
C ALA A 110 -21.37 18.83 0.46
N TYR A 111 -21.10 17.68 -0.14
CA TYR A 111 -21.95 17.17 -1.21
C TYR A 111 -23.36 16.97 -0.68
N VAL A 112 -24.30 17.66 -1.27
CA VAL A 112 -25.73 17.49 -0.98
C VAL A 112 -26.31 16.60 -2.07
N PRO A 113 -26.52 15.29 -1.79
CA PRO A 113 -27.06 14.39 -2.79
C PRO A 113 -28.48 14.79 -3.18
N PRO A 114 -28.87 14.61 -4.44
CA PRO A 114 -30.26 14.71 -4.86
C PRO A 114 -31.14 13.75 -4.03
N LYS A 115 -32.36 14.20 -3.69
CA LYS A 115 -33.29 13.39 -2.91
C LYS A 115 -33.70 12.14 -3.69
N GLY A 116 -33.77 11.00 -2.99
CA GLY A 116 -34.27 9.75 -3.55
C GLY A 116 -33.27 8.98 -4.42
N GLN A 117 -31.98 9.32 -4.37
CA GLN A 117 -30.95 8.50 -5.01
C GLN A 117 -30.87 7.12 -4.35
N THR A 118 -30.71 6.10 -5.18
CA THR A 118 -30.31 4.78 -4.71
C THR A 118 -28.86 4.78 -4.24
N LEU A 119 -28.44 3.74 -3.52
CA LEU A 119 -27.05 3.62 -3.05
C LEU A 119 -26.05 3.71 -4.20
N ARG A 120 -26.29 3.01 -5.33
CA ARG A 120 -25.43 3.06 -6.53
C ARG A 120 -25.42 4.45 -7.15
N GLN A 121 -26.57 5.08 -7.35
CA GLN A 121 -26.66 6.42 -7.91
C GLN A 121 -25.90 7.47 -7.07
N HIS A 122 -25.96 7.32 -5.75
CA HIS A 122 -25.19 8.17 -4.85
C HIS A 122 -23.69 8.01 -5.04
N ILE A 123 -23.21 6.77 -5.10
CA ILE A 123 -21.78 6.48 -5.31
C ILE A 123 -21.34 6.99 -6.68
N ASP A 124 -22.09 6.74 -7.75
CA ASP A 124 -21.76 7.23 -9.10
C ASP A 124 -21.72 8.78 -9.14
N GLY A 125 -22.59 9.43 -8.38
CA GLY A 125 -22.59 10.89 -8.23
C GLY A 125 -21.37 11.44 -7.45
N LEU A 126 -20.72 10.64 -6.63
CA LEU A 126 -19.53 11.04 -5.87
C LEU A 126 -18.23 11.01 -6.72
N TRP A 127 -18.12 10.18 -7.75
CA TRP A 127 -16.89 10.08 -8.53
C TRP A 127 -16.40 11.40 -9.10
N PRO A 128 -17.22 12.25 -9.75
CA PRO A 128 -16.79 13.58 -10.21
C PRO A 128 -16.35 14.49 -9.06
N ILE A 129 -17.04 14.42 -7.91
CA ILE A 129 -16.78 15.27 -6.74
C ILE A 129 -15.46 14.92 -6.08
N LEU A 130 -15.10 13.64 -6.06
CA LEU A 130 -13.84 13.14 -5.51
C LEU A 130 -12.68 13.20 -6.52
N THR A 131 -12.92 13.58 -7.77
CA THR A 131 -11.88 13.70 -8.80
C THR A 131 -11.09 15.00 -8.62
N ARG A 132 -9.77 14.91 -8.72
CA ARG A 132 -8.81 16.02 -8.66
C ARG A 132 -7.91 16.00 -9.89
N SER A 133 -7.35 17.17 -10.22
CA SER A 133 -6.29 17.31 -11.22
C SER A 133 -5.27 18.29 -10.66
N THR A 134 -4.01 17.86 -10.53
CA THR A 134 -2.92 18.62 -9.92
C THR A 134 -1.64 18.50 -10.75
N VAL A 135 -1.78 18.75 -12.06
CA VAL A 135 -0.62 18.75 -12.98
C VAL A 135 0.39 19.83 -12.58
N GLU A 136 -0.14 20.95 -12.12
CA GLU A 136 0.64 22.05 -11.55
C GLU A 136 0.18 22.28 -10.09
N VAL A 137 1.14 22.56 -9.23
CA VAL A 137 0.93 22.86 -7.81
C VAL A 137 1.55 24.20 -7.47
N GLU A 138 1.02 24.87 -6.45
CA GLU A 138 1.58 26.13 -5.97
C GLU A 138 3.01 25.95 -5.45
N LYS A 139 3.83 26.98 -5.61
CA LYS A 139 5.17 26.98 -5.03
C LYS A 139 5.07 26.84 -3.51
N TRP A 140 5.88 25.94 -2.95
CA TRP A 140 5.89 25.56 -1.52
C TRP A 140 4.66 24.78 -1.02
N ASP A 141 3.71 24.40 -1.88
CA ASP A 141 2.69 23.42 -1.51
C ASP A 141 3.38 22.09 -1.16
N SER A 142 2.89 21.43 -0.12
CA SER A 142 3.31 20.07 0.21
C SER A 142 2.78 19.04 -0.79
N LEU A 143 1.77 19.39 -1.60
CA LEU A 143 1.20 18.51 -2.62
C LEU A 143 2.21 18.25 -3.73
N LEU A 144 2.32 16.98 -4.14
CA LEU A 144 3.15 16.56 -5.27
C LEU A 144 2.30 16.53 -6.55
N PRO A 145 2.79 17.09 -7.67
CA PRO A 145 2.04 17.09 -8.91
C PRO A 145 1.91 15.68 -9.49
N LEU A 146 0.77 15.41 -10.11
CA LEU A 146 0.48 14.18 -10.83
C LEU A 146 0.04 14.47 -12.26
N PRO A 147 0.49 13.69 -13.25
CA PRO A 147 0.28 14.00 -14.67
C PRO A 147 -1.17 13.82 -15.14
N LYS A 148 -1.99 13.06 -14.41
CA LYS A 148 -3.35 12.70 -14.79
C LYS A 148 -4.34 13.00 -13.66
N PRO A 149 -5.64 13.09 -13.96
CA PRO A 149 -6.68 13.15 -12.94
C PRO A 149 -6.65 11.90 -12.02
N TYR A 150 -7.13 12.06 -10.80
CA TYR A 150 -7.21 10.98 -9.82
C TYR A 150 -8.40 11.19 -8.88
N VAL A 151 -8.84 10.11 -8.23
CA VAL A 151 -9.91 10.11 -7.25
C VAL A 151 -9.31 10.06 -5.84
N VAL A 152 -9.69 11.02 -4.98
CA VAL A 152 -9.26 11.07 -3.58
C VAL A 152 -10.21 10.27 -2.69
N PRO A 153 -9.76 9.82 -1.49
CA PRO A 153 -10.64 9.12 -0.55
C PRO A 153 -11.84 9.96 -0.10
N GLY A 154 -11.64 11.25 0.19
CA GLY A 154 -12.68 12.16 0.66
C GLY A 154 -12.42 12.72 2.05
N GLY A 155 -13.26 13.65 2.50
CA GLY A 155 -13.11 14.31 3.80
C GLY A 155 -11.78 15.05 3.93
N ARG A 156 -11.05 14.79 5.01
CA ARG A 156 -9.71 15.37 5.25
C ARG A 156 -8.63 14.85 4.29
N PHE A 157 -8.89 13.74 3.60
CA PHE A 157 -7.96 13.10 2.68
C PHE A 157 -8.13 13.67 1.27
N ARG A 158 -7.44 14.77 0.98
CA ARG A 158 -7.54 15.59 -0.23
C ARG A 158 -6.54 15.23 -1.30
N GLU A 159 -5.66 14.27 -1.02
CA GLU A 159 -4.62 13.72 -1.89
C GLU A 159 -5.02 12.33 -2.40
N VAL A 160 -4.29 11.82 -3.41
CA VAL A 160 -4.33 10.38 -3.70
C VAL A 160 -3.62 9.62 -2.58
N TYR A 161 -4.19 8.50 -2.18
CA TYR A 161 -3.59 7.56 -1.22
C TYR A 161 -3.38 6.22 -1.90
N TYR A 162 -2.27 5.57 -1.61
CA TYR A 162 -1.81 4.43 -2.38
C TYR A 162 -2.78 3.24 -2.31
N TRP A 163 -2.89 2.54 -1.19
CA TRP A 163 -3.69 1.32 -1.14
C TRP A 163 -5.19 1.57 -1.23
N ASP A 164 -5.67 2.71 -0.72
CA ASP A 164 -7.06 3.18 -0.86
C ASP A 164 -7.52 3.18 -2.31
N SER A 165 -6.61 3.59 -3.20
CA SER A 165 -6.91 3.76 -4.63
C SER A 165 -7.24 2.46 -5.33
N TYR A 166 -6.66 1.33 -4.92
CA TYR A 166 -7.04 0.04 -5.49
C TYR A 166 -8.51 -0.28 -5.24
N PHE A 167 -8.97 -0.14 -4.01
CA PHE A 167 -10.37 -0.41 -3.66
C PHE A 167 -11.32 0.60 -4.30
N THR A 168 -10.91 1.86 -4.44
CA THR A 168 -11.62 2.87 -5.22
C THR A 168 -11.71 2.45 -6.70
N MET A 169 -10.63 1.98 -7.29
CA MET A 169 -10.60 1.50 -8.69
C MET A 169 -11.54 0.33 -8.94
N LEU A 170 -11.78 -0.54 -7.96
CA LEU A 170 -12.79 -1.60 -8.09
C LEU A 170 -14.16 -1.01 -8.40
N GLY A 171 -14.54 0.07 -7.70
CA GLY A 171 -15.82 0.74 -7.94
C GLY A 171 -15.85 1.55 -9.23
N LEU A 172 -14.74 2.21 -9.59
CA LEU A 172 -14.63 2.92 -10.87
C LEU A 172 -14.81 1.95 -12.05
N ALA A 173 -14.23 0.74 -11.95
CA ALA A 173 -14.41 -0.30 -12.95
C ALA A 173 -15.88 -0.76 -13.06
N GLU A 174 -16.56 -0.98 -11.90
CA GLU A 174 -17.99 -1.34 -11.87
C GLU A 174 -18.90 -0.22 -12.40
N SER A 175 -18.49 1.04 -12.26
CA SER A 175 -19.18 2.21 -12.84
C SER A 175 -18.80 2.47 -14.31
N GLY A 176 -17.91 1.66 -14.91
CA GLY A 176 -17.46 1.80 -16.30
C GLY A 176 -16.45 2.91 -16.53
N HIS A 177 -15.86 3.49 -15.48
CA HIS A 177 -14.85 4.57 -15.56
C HIS A 177 -13.42 4.02 -15.72
N TRP A 178 -13.21 3.21 -16.73
CA TRP A 178 -11.89 2.62 -17.03
C TRP A 178 -10.83 3.66 -17.39
N ASP A 179 -11.23 4.79 -17.97
CA ASP A 179 -10.39 5.96 -18.20
C ASP A 179 -9.74 6.46 -16.91
N LYS A 180 -10.51 6.52 -15.82
CA LYS A 180 -10.00 6.92 -14.50
C LYS A 180 -9.09 5.87 -13.87
N VAL A 181 -9.38 4.59 -14.07
CA VAL A 181 -8.51 3.49 -13.63
C VAL A 181 -7.17 3.58 -14.35
N GLU A 182 -7.16 3.78 -15.66
CA GLU A 182 -5.94 3.95 -16.45
C GLU A 182 -5.14 5.18 -16.00
N ASP A 183 -5.79 6.34 -15.82
CA ASP A 183 -5.15 7.57 -15.35
C ASP A 183 -4.49 7.40 -13.97
N MET A 184 -5.16 6.73 -13.04
CA MET A 184 -4.63 6.49 -11.71
C MET A 184 -3.45 5.51 -11.72
N VAL A 185 -3.50 4.44 -12.54
CA VAL A 185 -2.35 3.54 -12.74
C VAL A 185 -1.16 4.30 -13.32
N ALA A 186 -1.39 5.16 -14.32
CA ALA A 186 -0.35 6.01 -14.91
C ALA A 186 0.26 6.99 -13.90
N ASN A 187 -0.54 7.57 -13.00
CA ASN A 187 -0.06 8.43 -11.93
C ASN A 187 0.87 7.68 -10.97
N PHE A 188 0.49 6.49 -10.52
CA PHE A 188 1.33 5.69 -9.62
C PHE A 188 2.61 5.21 -10.31
N ALA A 189 2.55 4.89 -11.61
CA ALA A 189 3.74 4.60 -12.41
C ALA A 189 4.69 5.81 -12.46
N ALA A 190 4.16 7.03 -12.63
CA ALA A 190 4.95 8.26 -12.61
C ALA A 190 5.58 8.54 -11.23
N GLU A 191 4.88 8.24 -10.14
CA GLU A 191 5.45 8.34 -8.78
C GLU A 191 6.60 7.35 -8.58
N ILE A 192 6.45 6.10 -9.03
CA ILE A 192 7.52 5.10 -9.00
C ILE A 192 8.72 5.57 -9.82
N ASP A 193 8.49 6.12 -11.01
CA ASP A 193 9.57 6.63 -11.86
C ASP A 193 10.29 7.83 -11.24
N THR A 194 9.56 8.66 -10.50
CA THR A 194 10.11 9.88 -9.87
C THR A 194 10.80 9.59 -8.55
N TRP A 195 10.20 8.76 -7.68
CA TRP A 195 10.61 8.57 -6.29
C TRP A 195 11.17 7.18 -6.00
N GLY A 196 11.10 6.25 -6.95
CA GLY A 196 11.47 4.84 -6.76
C GLY A 196 10.41 4.00 -6.06
N HIS A 197 9.34 4.60 -5.57
CA HIS A 197 8.22 3.95 -4.89
C HIS A 197 6.96 4.82 -4.98
N ILE A 198 5.83 4.29 -4.57
CA ILE A 198 4.60 5.05 -4.37
C ILE A 198 4.57 5.54 -2.93
N PRO A 199 4.57 6.86 -2.69
CA PRO A 199 4.43 7.40 -1.34
C PRO A 199 3.08 7.04 -0.72
N ASN A 200 2.97 7.14 0.59
CA ASN A 200 1.70 6.94 1.33
C ASN A 200 0.53 7.74 0.70
N GLY A 201 0.81 8.95 0.26
CA GLY A 201 -0.03 9.85 -0.54
C GLY A 201 0.85 10.88 -1.24
N ASN A 202 0.32 11.64 -2.20
CA ASN A 202 1.11 12.60 -2.97
C ASN A 202 1.36 13.92 -2.22
N ARG A 203 1.99 13.83 -1.05
CA ARG A 203 2.48 14.96 -0.24
C ARG A 203 3.96 14.78 0.11
N THR A 204 4.69 15.88 0.25
CA THR A 204 6.12 15.86 0.57
C THR A 204 6.42 15.15 1.89
N TYR A 205 5.53 15.26 2.88
CA TYR A 205 5.70 14.63 4.19
C TYR A 205 5.39 13.13 4.20
N TYR A 206 4.94 12.57 3.09
CA TYR A 206 4.71 11.13 2.90
C TYR A 206 5.84 10.40 2.15
N LEU A 207 6.84 11.14 1.62
CA LEU A 207 7.90 10.56 0.77
C LEU A 207 8.78 9.53 1.47
N SER A 208 8.89 9.57 2.80
CA SER A 208 9.75 8.68 3.57
C SER A 208 9.19 7.27 3.78
N ARG A 209 7.92 7.03 3.40
CA ARG A 209 7.23 5.74 3.50
C ARG A 209 6.29 5.48 2.33
N SER A 210 5.96 4.22 2.12
CA SER A 210 4.91 3.78 1.22
C SER A 210 3.67 3.34 2.02
N GLN A 211 2.74 2.65 1.37
CA GLN A 211 1.63 1.91 1.96
C GLN A 211 1.64 0.46 1.46
N PRO A 212 0.69 -0.41 1.85
CA PRO A 212 0.63 -1.79 1.36
C PRO A 212 0.68 -1.85 -0.17
N PRO A 213 1.57 -2.67 -0.77
CA PRO A 213 1.88 -2.63 -2.20
C PRO A 213 0.78 -3.26 -3.05
N PHE A 214 -0.20 -2.47 -3.42
CA PHE A 214 -1.33 -2.85 -4.28
C PHE A 214 -1.14 -2.50 -5.76
N PHE A 215 -0.02 -1.93 -6.19
CA PHE A 215 0.17 -1.54 -7.58
C PHE A 215 0.08 -2.74 -8.54
N SER A 216 0.61 -3.89 -8.14
CA SER A 216 0.46 -5.13 -8.93
C SER A 216 -1.00 -5.58 -9.10
N PHE A 217 -1.86 -5.30 -8.14
CA PHE A 217 -3.31 -5.53 -8.26
C PHE A 217 -3.96 -4.51 -9.17
N MET A 218 -3.55 -3.23 -9.13
CA MET A 218 -4.07 -2.17 -9.99
C MET A 218 -3.74 -2.45 -11.46
N VAL A 219 -2.51 -2.83 -11.75
CA VAL A 219 -2.07 -3.24 -13.10
C VAL A 219 -2.81 -4.49 -13.56
N SER A 220 -3.01 -5.47 -12.66
CA SER A 220 -3.78 -6.68 -12.96
C SER A 220 -5.26 -6.38 -13.23
N LEU A 221 -5.86 -5.45 -12.48
CA LEU A 221 -7.23 -5.00 -12.72
C LEU A 221 -7.35 -4.36 -14.11
N LEU A 222 -6.46 -3.45 -14.46
CA LEU A 222 -6.45 -2.82 -15.79
C LEU A 222 -6.24 -3.86 -16.89
N ALA A 223 -5.40 -4.88 -16.66
CA ALA A 223 -5.18 -5.97 -17.61
C ALA A 223 -6.43 -6.84 -17.84
N THR A 224 -7.39 -6.90 -16.91
CA THR A 224 -8.67 -7.59 -17.14
C THR A 224 -9.51 -6.91 -18.22
N HIS A 225 -9.33 -5.61 -18.41
CA HIS A 225 -10.03 -4.82 -19.43
C HIS A 225 -9.23 -4.72 -20.73
N ASP A 226 -7.95 -4.39 -20.64
CA ASP A 226 -7.11 -4.05 -21.80
C ASP A 226 -6.20 -5.20 -22.27
N GLY A 227 -6.20 -6.33 -21.54
CA GLY A 227 -5.40 -7.51 -21.86
C GLY A 227 -3.98 -7.48 -21.26
N ASP A 228 -3.27 -8.61 -21.37
CA ASP A 228 -1.96 -8.83 -20.73
C ASP A 228 -0.82 -7.91 -21.24
N GLN A 229 -1.04 -7.17 -22.32
CA GLN A 229 -0.10 -6.14 -22.79
C GLN A 229 0.14 -5.05 -21.73
N VAL A 230 -0.85 -4.77 -20.88
CA VAL A 230 -0.75 -3.85 -19.75
C VAL A 230 0.37 -4.29 -18.78
N LEU A 231 0.47 -5.59 -18.49
CA LEU A 231 1.51 -6.14 -17.61
C LEU A 231 2.91 -5.85 -18.13
N LYS A 232 3.12 -6.01 -19.44
CA LYS A 232 4.38 -5.69 -20.12
C LYS A 232 4.67 -4.18 -20.05
N THR A 233 3.66 -3.34 -20.27
CA THR A 233 3.81 -1.88 -20.26
C THR A 233 4.31 -1.38 -18.92
N TYR A 234 3.78 -1.90 -17.81
CA TYR A 234 4.12 -1.46 -16.45
C TYR A 234 5.16 -2.34 -15.74
N GLN A 235 5.75 -3.33 -16.42
CA GLN A 235 6.80 -4.17 -15.85
C GLN A 235 7.97 -3.38 -15.26
N PRO A 236 8.51 -2.31 -15.90
CA PRO A 236 9.61 -1.54 -15.32
C PRO A 236 9.27 -0.93 -13.96
N GLN A 237 8.05 -0.42 -13.79
CA GLN A 237 7.60 0.17 -12.53
C GLN A 237 7.33 -0.89 -11.45
N LEU A 238 6.75 -2.04 -11.82
CA LEU A 238 6.61 -3.19 -10.92
C LEU A 238 7.97 -3.67 -10.39
N GLU A 239 9.01 -3.70 -11.24
CA GLU A 239 10.37 -4.05 -10.85
C GLU A 239 11.01 -2.99 -9.94
N LYS A 240 10.77 -1.70 -10.19
CA LYS A 240 11.25 -0.61 -9.32
C LYS A 240 10.60 -0.70 -7.95
N GLU A 241 9.29 -0.92 -7.86
CA GLU A 241 8.60 -1.11 -6.58
C GLU A 241 9.13 -2.33 -5.83
N TYR A 242 9.35 -3.46 -6.52
CA TYR A 242 9.96 -4.64 -5.93
C TYR A 242 11.34 -4.33 -5.33
N ARG A 243 12.19 -3.59 -6.07
CA ARG A 243 13.51 -3.14 -5.57
C ARG A 243 13.41 -2.25 -4.34
N TYR A 244 12.42 -1.37 -4.27
CA TYR A 244 12.19 -0.55 -3.07
C TYR A 244 11.92 -1.41 -1.83
N TRP A 245 11.04 -2.40 -1.93
CA TRP A 245 10.72 -3.28 -0.81
C TRP A 245 11.87 -4.22 -0.44
N MET A 246 12.71 -4.60 -1.40
CA MET A 246 13.82 -5.54 -1.22
C MET A 246 15.18 -4.85 -1.08
N ALA A 247 15.22 -3.51 -1.00
CA ALA A 247 16.48 -2.77 -0.87
C ALA A 247 17.30 -3.28 0.32
N GLY A 248 18.59 -3.54 0.09
CA GLY A 248 19.52 -4.05 1.10
C GLY A 248 19.44 -5.57 1.36
N ALA A 249 18.43 -6.28 0.85
CA ALA A 249 18.20 -7.70 1.14
C ALA A 249 19.41 -8.60 0.81
N ASP A 250 20.10 -8.34 -0.30
CA ASP A 250 21.23 -9.17 -0.75
C ASP A 250 22.44 -9.14 0.19
N ALA A 251 22.62 -8.02 0.91
CA ALA A 251 23.72 -7.82 1.85
C ALA A 251 23.40 -8.30 3.27
N LEU A 252 22.15 -8.71 3.56
CA LEU A 252 21.74 -9.11 4.90
C LEU A 252 22.37 -10.45 5.30
N ALA A 253 22.98 -10.50 6.49
CA ALA A 253 23.34 -11.74 7.13
C ALA A 253 22.08 -12.48 7.63
N PRO A 254 22.10 -13.83 7.72
CA PRO A 254 21.03 -14.59 8.36
C PRO A 254 20.69 -14.07 9.76
N GLY A 255 19.40 -13.91 10.06
CA GLY A 255 18.90 -13.38 11.32
C GLY A 255 18.98 -11.85 11.47
N SER A 256 19.22 -11.11 10.38
CA SER A 256 19.30 -9.64 10.39
C SER A 256 18.21 -8.96 9.55
N ALA A 257 18.05 -7.67 9.77
CA ALA A 257 17.09 -6.83 9.03
C ALA A 257 17.73 -5.49 8.67
N ASP A 258 17.38 -4.97 7.51
CA ASP A 258 17.68 -3.60 7.09
C ASP A 258 16.41 -2.97 6.51
N LYS A 259 15.99 -1.85 7.08
CA LYS A 259 14.76 -1.17 6.68
C LYS A 259 13.60 -2.18 6.48
N ARG A 260 13.12 -2.33 5.25
CA ARG A 260 11.95 -3.15 4.86
C ARG A 260 12.25 -4.63 4.69
N ALA A 261 13.51 -5.00 4.48
CA ALA A 261 13.93 -6.38 4.25
C ALA A 261 14.37 -7.07 5.53
N VAL A 262 13.98 -8.34 5.68
CA VAL A 262 14.35 -9.20 6.80
C VAL A 262 14.84 -10.54 6.25
N ARG A 263 16.05 -10.95 6.66
CA ARG A 263 16.56 -12.29 6.38
C ARG A 263 16.46 -13.13 7.63
N MET A 264 15.66 -14.17 7.57
CA MET A 264 15.49 -15.12 8.66
C MET A 264 16.77 -15.95 8.89
N ALA A 265 16.88 -16.62 10.04
CA ALA A 265 18.07 -17.39 10.40
C ALA A 265 18.41 -18.52 9.41
N ASP A 266 17.41 -19.05 8.70
CA ASP A 266 17.58 -20.06 7.64
C ASP A 266 17.85 -19.46 6.25
N GLY A 267 17.95 -18.13 6.15
CA GLY A 267 18.19 -17.41 4.91
C GLY A 267 16.93 -16.96 4.16
N ALA A 268 15.73 -17.38 4.58
CA ALA A 268 14.49 -16.95 3.96
C ALA A 268 14.31 -15.43 4.05
N LEU A 269 13.80 -14.82 2.98
CA LEU A 269 13.54 -13.36 2.92
C LEU A 269 12.06 -13.07 3.15
N LEU A 270 11.80 -12.15 4.06
CA LEU A 270 10.49 -11.59 4.36
C LEU A 270 10.59 -10.06 4.44
N ASN A 271 9.47 -9.39 4.56
CA ASN A 271 9.40 -7.93 4.63
C ASN A 271 8.69 -7.47 5.90
N ARG A 272 9.01 -6.23 6.32
CA ARG A 272 8.32 -5.49 7.37
C ARG A 272 8.00 -4.08 6.91
N TYR A 273 7.04 -3.41 7.56
CA TYR A 273 6.80 -1.99 7.34
C TYR A 273 7.89 -1.14 7.97
N TRP A 274 8.25 -0.05 7.29
CA TRP A 274 9.31 0.84 7.70
C TRP A 274 9.12 2.23 7.11
N ASP A 275 9.38 3.26 7.93
CA ASP A 275 9.54 4.64 7.49
C ASP A 275 11.00 5.06 7.66
N ASP A 276 11.57 5.73 6.69
CA ASP A 276 12.97 6.17 6.73
C ASP A 276 13.21 7.30 7.75
N ASN A 277 12.16 8.01 8.17
CA ASN A 277 12.21 9.04 9.21
C ASN A 277 11.82 8.50 10.59
N ASP A 278 12.34 9.16 11.63
CA ASP A 278 12.12 8.86 13.05
C ASP A 278 11.73 10.11 13.86
N THR A 279 11.02 11.03 13.21
CA THR A 279 10.46 12.26 13.76
C THR A 279 8.93 12.16 13.86
N PRO A 280 8.24 13.02 14.63
CA PRO A 280 6.78 13.05 14.63
C PRO A 280 6.21 13.22 13.21
N ARG A 281 5.10 12.56 12.90
CA ARG A 281 4.40 12.73 11.62
C ARG A 281 3.86 14.17 11.51
N PRO A 282 4.11 14.92 10.44
CA PRO A 282 3.59 16.29 10.30
C PRO A 282 2.07 16.40 10.46
N GLU A 283 1.34 15.45 9.90
CA GLU A 283 -0.13 15.38 9.91
C GLU A 283 -0.76 14.99 11.25
N SER A 284 0.03 14.50 12.21
CA SER A 284 -0.35 14.08 13.56
C SER A 284 0.72 14.44 14.60
N TRP A 285 1.39 15.55 14.40
CA TRP A 285 2.62 15.91 15.13
C TRP A 285 2.44 15.92 16.65
N LEU A 286 1.39 16.57 17.15
CA LEU A 286 1.16 16.70 18.59
C LEU A 286 0.80 15.36 19.23
N ASP A 287 0.05 14.51 18.53
CA ASP A 287 -0.35 13.21 19.05
C ASP A 287 0.84 12.27 19.13
N ASP A 288 1.74 12.29 18.13
CA ASP A 288 2.99 11.56 18.17
C ASP A 288 3.89 12.02 19.33
N VAL A 289 4.04 13.34 19.51
CA VAL A 289 4.83 13.92 20.63
C VAL A 289 4.26 13.51 21.99
N LYS A 290 2.94 13.53 22.17
CA LYS A 290 2.30 13.11 23.41
C LYS A 290 2.49 11.60 23.64
N THR A 291 2.35 10.79 22.61
CA THR A 291 2.58 9.36 22.68
C THR A 291 4.00 9.05 23.14
N ALA A 292 5.00 9.69 22.56
CA ALA A 292 6.40 9.52 22.96
C ALA A 292 6.64 9.95 24.42
N LYS A 293 6.07 11.09 24.83
CA LYS A 293 6.17 11.59 26.23
C LYS A 293 5.51 10.66 27.24
N SER A 294 4.51 9.88 26.85
CA SER A 294 3.84 8.92 27.76
C SER A 294 4.69 7.69 28.11
N ASN A 295 5.80 7.48 27.40
CA ASN A 295 6.76 6.41 27.68
C ASN A 295 8.21 6.94 27.70
N PRO A 296 8.60 7.70 28.75
CA PRO A 296 9.91 8.34 28.81
C PRO A 296 11.09 7.37 28.93
N ASN A 297 10.83 6.10 29.23
CA ASN A 297 11.86 5.06 29.34
C ASN A 297 12.30 4.49 27.97
N ARG A 298 11.63 4.90 26.90
CA ARG A 298 11.94 4.48 25.54
C ARG A 298 12.36 5.70 24.71
N PRO A 299 13.42 5.61 23.87
CA PRO A 299 13.80 6.71 22.99
C PRO A 299 12.63 7.17 22.11
N ALA A 300 12.35 8.48 22.09
CA ALA A 300 11.25 9.06 21.32
C ALA A 300 11.37 8.74 19.82
N THR A 301 12.59 8.74 19.29
CA THR A 301 12.87 8.40 17.87
C THR A 301 12.44 6.97 17.51
N GLU A 302 12.57 6.01 18.42
CA GLU A 302 12.07 4.64 18.21
C GLU A 302 10.54 4.62 18.15
N ILE A 303 9.88 5.35 19.05
CA ILE A 303 8.41 5.43 19.09
C ILE A 303 7.91 6.09 17.80
N TYR A 304 8.51 7.21 17.39
CA TYR A 304 8.14 7.89 16.15
C TYR A 304 8.29 7.00 14.92
N ARG A 305 9.41 6.26 14.81
CA ARG A 305 9.60 5.33 13.70
C ARG A 305 8.54 4.23 13.67
N ASP A 306 8.19 3.69 14.82
CA ASP A 306 7.15 2.66 14.91
C ASP A 306 5.75 3.21 14.61
N LEU A 307 5.42 4.44 15.04
CA LEU A 307 4.17 5.12 14.64
C LEU A 307 4.12 5.36 13.13
N ARG A 308 5.20 5.89 12.54
CA ARG A 308 5.32 6.10 11.09
C ARG A 308 5.23 4.80 10.30
N SER A 309 5.84 3.73 10.79
CA SER A 309 5.81 2.41 10.15
C SER A 309 4.42 1.77 10.25
N ALA A 310 3.68 2.01 11.32
CA ALA A 310 2.28 1.61 11.41
C ALA A 310 1.40 2.42 10.43
N ALA A 311 1.69 3.71 10.21
CA ALA A 311 1.04 4.48 9.17
C ALA A 311 1.33 3.90 7.76
N ALA A 312 2.58 3.44 7.51
CA ALA A 312 2.93 2.72 6.28
C ALA A 312 2.15 1.40 6.12
N SER A 313 1.74 0.76 7.19
CA SER A 313 0.91 -0.45 7.14
C SER A 313 -0.55 -0.18 6.74
N GLY A 314 -1.00 1.06 6.81
CA GLY A 314 -2.41 1.44 6.68
C GLY A 314 -3.25 1.15 7.93
N TRP A 315 -2.69 0.53 8.99
CA TRP A 315 -3.39 0.19 10.24
C TRP A 315 -2.93 1.07 11.41
N ASP A 316 -3.10 2.37 11.28
CA ASP A 316 -2.77 3.39 12.26
C ASP A 316 -4.02 3.83 13.06
N PHE A 317 -4.24 3.32 14.26
CA PHE A 317 -3.39 2.30 14.89
C PHE A 317 -4.21 1.07 15.28
N SER A 318 -3.50 0.05 15.76
CA SER A 318 -4.09 -1.23 16.15
C SER A 318 -3.27 -1.88 17.28
N SER A 319 -3.93 -2.61 18.14
CA SER A 319 -3.31 -3.52 19.10
C SER A 319 -2.35 -4.53 18.45
N ARG A 320 -2.52 -4.75 17.16
CA ARG A 320 -1.65 -5.59 16.32
C ARG A 320 -0.17 -5.21 16.47
N TRP A 321 0.13 -3.92 16.64
CA TRP A 321 1.48 -3.39 16.69
C TRP A 321 2.01 -3.19 18.11
N MET A 322 1.21 -3.41 19.15
CA MET A 322 1.53 -3.06 20.53
C MET A 322 1.89 -4.28 21.39
N ASP A 323 2.73 -4.06 22.40
CA ASP A 323 2.93 -5.02 23.47
C ASP A 323 1.78 -4.98 24.50
N ASN A 324 1.32 -3.76 24.82
CA ASN A 324 0.14 -3.55 25.65
C ASN A 324 -0.98 -2.91 24.79
N PRO A 325 -2.09 -3.61 24.54
CA PRO A 325 -3.18 -3.10 23.70
C PRO A 325 -3.82 -1.79 24.18
N GLN A 326 -3.64 -1.44 25.44
CA GLN A 326 -4.20 -0.21 26.06
C GLN A 326 -3.21 0.96 26.06
N GLN A 327 -1.99 0.78 25.55
CA GLN A 327 -0.92 1.78 25.59
C GLN A 327 -0.22 1.91 24.24
N LEU A 328 -0.62 2.90 23.44
CA LEU A 328 -0.06 3.15 22.12
C LEU A 328 1.48 3.31 22.15
N ALA A 329 2.03 3.90 23.20
CA ALA A 329 3.48 4.07 23.34
C ALA A 329 4.29 2.74 23.47
N THR A 330 3.59 1.59 23.55
CA THR A 330 4.21 0.26 23.49
C THR A 330 4.29 -0.28 22.05
N ILE A 331 3.97 0.55 21.07
CA ILE A 331 4.03 0.22 19.64
C ILE A 331 5.44 -0.20 19.22
N ARG A 332 5.56 -1.24 18.41
CA ARG A 332 6.84 -1.77 17.91
C ARG A 332 6.71 -2.39 16.51
N THR A 333 6.05 -1.69 15.64
CA THR A 333 5.76 -2.12 14.27
C THR A 333 6.97 -2.65 13.54
N THR A 334 8.13 -2.00 13.69
CA THR A 334 9.38 -2.40 13.02
C THR A 334 9.98 -3.71 13.56
N SER A 335 9.47 -4.23 14.67
CA SER A 335 9.86 -5.54 15.22
C SER A 335 8.92 -6.67 14.80
N ILE A 336 8.00 -6.41 13.88
CA ILE A 336 6.95 -7.35 13.47
C ILE A 336 7.05 -7.58 11.96
N ILE A 337 7.05 -8.86 11.56
CA ILE A 337 6.89 -9.27 10.16
C ILE A 337 5.39 -9.49 9.92
N PRO A 338 4.72 -8.62 9.13
CA PRO A 338 3.28 -8.71 8.94
C PRO A 338 2.91 -9.70 7.84
N VAL A 339 1.85 -10.46 8.07
CA VAL A 339 1.38 -11.49 7.12
C VAL A 339 0.81 -10.87 5.84
N ASP A 340 0.10 -9.76 5.94
CA ASP A 340 -0.49 -9.06 4.81
C ASP A 340 0.55 -8.53 3.82
N LEU A 341 1.58 -7.82 4.31
CA LEU A 341 2.66 -7.33 3.46
C LEU A 341 3.35 -8.47 2.69
N ASN A 342 3.63 -9.58 3.37
CA ASN A 342 4.32 -10.70 2.73
C ASN A 342 3.42 -11.45 1.73
N ALA A 343 2.12 -11.50 1.96
CA ALA A 343 1.15 -11.97 0.98
C ALA A 343 1.10 -11.03 -0.25
N LEU A 344 1.09 -9.71 -0.05
CA LEU A 344 1.11 -8.73 -1.14
C LEU A 344 2.41 -8.79 -1.95
N MET A 345 3.55 -9.00 -1.30
CA MET A 345 4.83 -9.20 -1.97
C MET A 345 4.85 -10.49 -2.82
N PHE A 346 4.22 -11.56 -2.33
CA PHE A 346 4.01 -12.78 -3.13
C PHE A 346 3.21 -12.47 -4.41
N HIS A 347 2.14 -11.70 -4.31
CA HIS A 347 1.36 -11.29 -5.48
C HIS A 347 2.18 -10.44 -6.45
N LEU A 348 3.00 -9.51 -5.95
CA LEU A 348 3.90 -8.70 -6.78
C LEU A 348 4.89 -9.58 -7.55
N GLU A 349 5.50 -10.58 -6.90
CA GLU A 349 6.41 -11.54 -7.53
C GLU A 349 5.69 -12.39 -8.59
N LYS A 350 4.47 -12.86 -8.32
CA LYS A 350 3.64 -13.57 -9.31
C LYS A 350 3.25 -12.69 -10.50
N THR A 351 2.95 -11.42 -10.24
CA THR A 351 2.61 -10.45 -11.30
C THR A 351 3.83 -10.16 -12.17
N LEU A 352 5.02 -10.03 -11.57
CA LEU A 352 6.28 -9.87 -12.31
C LEU A 352 6.61 -11.09 -13.18
N ALA A 353 6.33 -12.30 -12.70
CA ALA A 353 6.47 -13.51 -13.52
C ALA A 353 5.53 -13.48 -14.74
N ARG A 354 4.27 -13.05 -14.57
CA ARG A 354 3.31 -12.88 -15.66
C ARG A 354 3.74 -11.78 -16.64
N ALA A 355 4.22 -10.65 -16.13
CA ALA A 355 4.71 -9.53 -16.92
C ALA A 355 5.92 -9.95 -17.77
N SER A 356 6.88 -10.66 -17.18
CA SER A 356 8.05 -11.22 -17.89
C SER A 356 7.62 -12.18 -19.01
N LYS A 357 6.66 -13.06 -18.71
CA LYS A 357 6.10 -13.97 -19.73
C LYS A 357 5.43 -13.21 -20.88
N ALA A 358 4.62 -12.18 -20.59
CA ALA A 358 3.99 -11.33 -21.58
C ALA A 358 5.01 -10.56 -22.45
N ALA A 359 6.17 -10.23 -21.87
CA ALA A 359 7.29 -9.62 -22.57
C ALA A 359 8.17 -10.60 -23.37
N GLY A 360 7.93 -11.92 -23.25
CA GLY A 360 8.76 -12.96 -23.89
C GLY A 360 10.05 -13.27 -23.11
N ASP A 361 10.23 -12.75 -21.89
CA ASP A 361 11.38 -13.02 -21.03
C ASP A 361 11.13 -14.27 -20.16
N SER A 362 11.44 -15.43 -20.70
CA SER A 362 11.28 -16.72 -19.99
C SER A 362 12.20 -16.84 -18.77
N ALA A 363 13.40 -16.24 -18.82
CA ALA A 363 14.34 -16.27 -17.69
C ALA A 363 13.83 -15.43 -16.53
N GLY A 364 13.32 -14.23 -16.79
CA GLY A 364 12.66 -13.38 -15.82
C GLY A 364 11.43 -14.04 -15.19
N ALA A 365 10.58 -14.66 -16.02
CA ALA A 365 9.41 -15.39 -15.54
C ALA A 365 9.79 -16.51 -14.57
N THR A 366 10.79 -17.32 -14.91
CA THR A 366 11.30 -18.40 -14.03
C THR A 366 11.88 -17.84 -12.74
N ARG A 367 12.66 -16.75 -12.81
CA ARG A 367 13.25 -16.10 -11.63
C ARG A 367 12.18 -15.60 -10.65
N TYR A 368 11.18 -14.87 -11.14
CA TYR A 368 10.14 -14.33 -10.27
C TYR A 368 9.21 -15.41 -9.72
N ASP A 369 8.92 -16.48 -10.48
CA ASP A 369 8.21 -17.64 -9.95
C ASP A 369 9.00 -18.34 -8.84
N ALA A 370 10.30 -18.45 -8.96
CA ALA A 370 11.16 -19.02 -7.90
C ALA A 370 11.14 -18.14 -6.63
N LEU A 371 11.18 -16.81 -6.77
CA LEU A 371 11.08 -15.87 -5.65
C LEU A 371 9.71 -15.97 -4.96
N ALA A 372 8.62 -16.03 -5.73
CA ALA A 372 7.28 -16.21 -5.21
C ALA A 372 7.14 -17.53 -4.43
N ASN A 373 7.66 -18.63 -4.97
CA ASN A 373 7.63 -19.92 -4.30
C ASN A 373 8.43 -19.91 -2.98
N ALA A 374 9.61 -19.27 -2.97
CA ALA A 374 10.41 -19.13 -1.75
C ALA A 374 9.67 -18.30 -0.69
N ARG A 375 9.00 -17.22 -1.10
CA ARG A 375 8.18 -16.40 -0.19
C ARG A 375 6.99 -17.16 0.34
N GLN A 376 6.29 -17.92 -0.49
CA GLN A 376 5.20 -18.78 -0.06
C GLN A 376 5.64 -19.77 1.01
N GLN A 377 6.78 -20.43 0.81
CA GLN A 377 7.36 -21.34 1.81
C GLN A 377 7.70 -20.60 3.12
N ALA A 378 8.22 -19.39 3.03
CA ALA A 378 8.50 -18.57 4.21
C ALA A 378 7.23 -18.14 4.95
N ILE A 379 6.17 -17.76 4.24
CA ILE A 379 4.83 -17.47 4.82
C ILE A 379 4.30 -18.71 5.55
N GLU A 380 4.32 -19.86 4.91
CA GLU A 380 3.85 -21.12 5.49
C GLU A 380 4.65 -21.54 6.72
N LYS A 381 5.95 -21.24 6.76
CA LYS A 381 6.85 -21.60 7.87
C LYS A 381 6.77 -20.63 9.04
N TYR A 382 6.81 -19.33 8.79
CA TYR A 382 6.99 -18.30 9.82
C TYR A 382 5.71 -17.59 10.24
N LEU A 383 4.72 -17.54 9.37
CA LEU A 383 3.49 -16.77 9.57
C LEU A 383 2.25 -17.65 9.82
N TRP A 384 2.43 -18.93 10.01
CA TRP A 384 1.38 -19.85 10.41
C TRP A 384 1.50 -20.21 11.88
N ASN A 385 0.44 -19.98 12.64
CA ASN A 385 0.35 -20.42 14.03
C ASN A 385 -0.32 -21.80 14.09
N GLU A 386 0.50 -22.84 14.23
CA GLU A 386 0.03 -24.23 14.23
C GLU A 386 -0.90 -24.52 15.41
N LYS A 387 -0.64 -23.91 16.57
CA LYS A 387 -1.47 -24.11 17.77
C LYS A 387 -2.87 -23.50 17.61
N GLU A 388 -2.92 -22.30 17.05
CA GLU A 388 -4.16 -21.52 16.96
C GLU A 388 -4.94 -21.84 15.66
N GLY A 389 -4.27 -22.30 14.61
CA GLY A 389 -4.88 -22.66 13.33
C GLY A 389 -5.19 -21.47 12.42
N TRP A 390 -4.39 -20.41 12.47
CA TRP A 390 -4.51 -19.27 11.54
C TRP A 390 -3.17 -18.64 11.21
N TYR A 391 -3.11 -17.85 10.15
CA TYR A 391 -1.98 -16.99 9.84
C TYR A 391 -1.94 -15.80 10.81
N ALA A 392 -0.75 -15.46 11.27
CA ALA A 392 -0.48 -14.34 12.15
C ALA A 392 0.89 -13.73 11.88
N ASP A 393 1.12 -12.53 12.40
CA ASP A 393 2.40 -11.85 12.29
C ASP A 393 3.49 -12.58 13.08
N TYR A 394 4.74 -12.41 12.65
CA TYR A 394 5.90 -12.96 13.35
C TYR A 394 6.63 -11.87 14.14
N ASP A 395 7.02 -12.19 15.34
CA ASP A 395 7.67 -11.30 16.29
C ASP A 395 9.19 -11.49 16.26
N LEU A 396 9.92 -10.49 15.80
CA LEU A 396 11.39 -10.52 15.70
C LEU A 396 12.08 -10.48 17.07
N LYS A 397 11.43 -9.99 18.14
CA LYS A 397 12.02 -9.95 19.49
C LYS A 397 11.92 -11.30 20.19
N THR A 398 10.78 -11.97 20.03
CA THR A 398 10.53 -13.26 20.68
C THR A 398 10.87 -14.46 19.78
N HIS A 399 11.12 -14.20 18.49
CA HIS A 399 11.36 -15.23 17.46
C HIS A 399 10.21 -16.25 17.37
N LYS A 400 8.96 -15.76 17.47
CA LYS A 400 7.75 -16.61 17.43
C LYS A 400 6.65 -15.94 16.61
N VAL A 401 5.82 -16.78 15.99
CA VAL A 401 4.54 -16.33 15.45
C VAL A 401 3.63 -15.89 16.59
N ARG A 402 2.90 -14.80 16.38
CA ARG A 402 1.98 -14.24 17.36
C ARG A 402 0.67 -15.06 17.43
N ASN A 403 -0.06 -14.88 18.53
CA ASN A 403 -1.33 -15.59 18.76
C ASN A 403 -2.56 -14.78 18.33
N GLN A 404 -2.39 -13.49 18.03
CA GLN A 404 -3.51 -12.61 17.74
C GLN A 404 -4.11 -12.93 16.36
N LEU A 405 -5.42 -13.22 16.35
CA LEU A 405 -6.19 -13.29 15.11
C LEU A 405 -6.61 -11.89 14.69
N THR A 406 -6.28 -11.54 13.45
CA THR A 406 -6.71 -10.30 12.80
C THR A 406 -7.22 -10.61 11.39
N ALA A 407 -7.93 -9.65 10.77
CA ALA A 407 -8.37 -9.78 9.38
C ALA A 407 -7.20 -9.94 8.38
N ALA A 408 -5.96 -9.58 8.77
CA ALA A 408 -4.76 -9.82 7.98
C ALA A 408 -4.50 -11.32 7.71
N ALA A 409 -5.04 -12.23 8.54
CA ALA A 409 -4.95 -13.67 8.34
C ALA A 409 -5.59 -14.15 7.00
N LEU A 410 -6.44 -13.33 6.39
CA LEU A 410 -7.12 -13.63 5.13
C LEU A 410 -6.31 -13.25 3.88
N PHE A 411 -5.23 -12.47 4.02
CA PHE A 411 -4.39 -12.08 2.89
C PHE A 411 -3.71 -13.26 2.17
N PRO A 412 -3.20 -14.30 2.85
CA PRO A 412 -2.69 -15.48 2.14
C PRO A 412 -3.75 -16.21 1.30
N LEU A 413 -5.03 -16.15 1.72
CA LEU A 413 -6.14 -16.66 0.91
C LEU A 413 -6.40 -15.75 -0.29
N TYR A 414 -6.39 -14.45 -0.08
CA TYR A 414 -6.64 -13.44 -1.10
C TYR A 414 -5.65 -13.55 -2.28
N VAL A 415 -4.39 -13.83 -2.00
CA VAL A 415 -3.32 -13.96 -3.02
C VAL A 415 -3.10 -15.40 -3.49
N ASN A 416 -3.90 -16.36 -3.08
CA ASN A 416 -3.75 -17.79 -3.39
C ASN A 416 -2.41 -18.40 -2.91
N ALA A 417 -1.87 -17.91 -1.79
CA ALA A 417 -0.62 -18.41 -1.20
C ALA A 417 -0.84 -19.50 -0.13
N ALA A 418 -2.05 -19.67 0.38
CA ALA A 418 -2.37 -20.64 1.43
C ALA A 418 -2.57 -22.07 0.88
N SER A 419 -2.30 -23.09 1.70
CA SER A 419 -2.78 -24.45 1.42
C SER A 419 -4.30 -24.55 1.64
N ARG A 420 -4.96 -25.49 0.94
CA ARG A 420 -6.42 -25.70 1.10
C ARG A 420 -6.81 -26.02 2.54
N GLU A 421 -6.01 -26.85 3.23
CA GLU A 421 -6.25 -27.22 4.62
C GLU A 421 -6.20 -26.00 5.54
N ARG A 422 -5.13 -25.17 5.42
CA ARG A 422 -4.95 -23.97 6.22
C ARG A 422 -6.01 -22.92 5.90
N ALA A 423 -6.36 -22.74 4.64
CA ALA A 423 -7.46 -21.85 4.23
C ALA A 423 -8.80 -22.23 4.87
N THR A 424 -9.11 -23.53 4.97
CA THR A 424 -10.34 -24.00 5.65
C THR A 424 -10.31 -23.67 7.15
N LYS A 425 -9.15 -23.83 7.82
CA LYS A 425 -8.98 -23.44 9.23
C LYS A 425 -9.14 -21.94 9.44
N VAL A 426 -8.52 -21.12 8.56
CA VAL A 426 -8.65 -19.66 8.60
C VAL A 426 -10.11 -19.22 8.39
N ALA A 427 -10.81 -19.83 7.43
CA ALA A 427 -12.22 -19.54 7.16
C ALA A 427 -13.09 -19.80 8.40
N ALA A 428 -12.91 -20.94 9.08
CA ALA A 428 -13.62 -21.27 10.29
C ALA A 428 -13.30 -20.31 11.46
N ALA A 429 -12.05 -19.91 11.60
CA ALA A 429 -11.63 -18.93 12.62
C ALA A 429 -12.23 -17.54 12.33
N ALA A 430 -12.24 -17.09 11.07
CA ALA A 430 -12.85 -15.83 10.66
C ALA A 430 -14.37 -15.83 10.91
N GLU A 431 -15.08 -16.91 10.52
CA GLU A 431 -16.52 -17.06 10.75
C GLU A 431 -16.87 -17.00 12.24
N SER A 432 -16.14 -17.75 13.08
CA SER A 432 -16.47 -17.85 14.50
C SER A 432 -16.04 -16.67 15.34
N ARG A 433 -14.95 -15.96 14.98
CA ARG A 433 -14.33 -14.97 15.85
C ARG A 433 -14.36 -13.54 15.29
N LEU A 434 -14.22 -13.35 13.98
CA LEU A 434 -14.20 -12.02 13.37
C LEU A 434 -15.55 -11.59 12.79
N LEU A 435 -16.38 -12.52 12.32
CA LEU A 435 -17.66 -12.19 11.70
C LEU A 435 -18.67 -11.73 12.76
N LYS A 436 -19.20 -10.52 12.57
CA LYS A 436 -20.16 -9.83 13.44
C LYS A 436 -21.43 -9.50 12.67
N PRO A 437 -22.50 -8.97 13.32
CA PRO A 437 -23.74 -8.60 12.62
C PRO A 437 -23.54 -7.67 11.42
N GLY A 438 -22.60 -6.73 11.46
CA GLY A 438 -22.35 -5.73 10.42
C GLY A 438 -21.16 -5.99 9.51
N GLY A 439 -20.55 -7.18 9.54
CA GLY A 439 -19.37 -7.54 8.75
C GLY A 439 -18.23 -8.11 9.59
N LEU A 440 -17.02 -8.19 9.03
CA LEU A 440 -15.83 -8.65 9.74
C LEU A 440 -15.24 -7.50 10.58
N THR A 441 -14.98 -7.77 11.86
CA THR A 441 -14.16 -6.89 12.70
C THR A 441 -12.68 -7.03 12.33
N THR A 442 -11.92 -5.96 12.51
CA THR A 442 -10.49 -5.90 12.16
C THR A 442 -9.65 -6.83 13.02
N THR A 443 -9.91 -6.84 14.33
CA THR A 443 -9.28 -7.71 15.33
C THR A 443 -10.31 -8.18 16.35
N THR A 444 -9.89 -9.05 17.27
CA THR A 444 -10.73 -9.49 18.41
C THR A 444 -10.53 -8.62 19.64
N VAL A 445 -9.70 -7.59 19.58
CA VAL A 445 -9.33 -6.70 20.70
C VAL A 445 -10.05 -5.37 20.58
N ASN A 446 -10.65 -4.88 21.66
CA ASN A 446 -11.14 -3.51 21.74
C ASN A 446 -10.12 -2.67 22.55
N SER A 447 -9.27 -1.95 21.85
CA SER A 447 -8.24 -1.07 22.44
C SER A 447 -8.61 0.41 22.41
N GLY A 448 -9.71 0.77 21.76
CA GLY A 448 -10.04 2.16 21.43
C GLY A 448 -9.34 2.67 20.18
N GLN A 449 -8.41 1.91 19.59
CA GLN A 449 -7.78 2.25 18.31
C GLN A 449 -8.70 1.89 17.16
N GLN A 450 -8.62 2.69 16.07
CA GLN A 450 -9.55 2.57 14.96
C GLN A 450 -9.42 1.28 14.12
N TRP A 451 -8.26 0.63 14.13
CA TRP A 451 -8.01 -0.65 13.45
C TRP A 451 -8.09 -1.84 14.40
N ASP A 452 -8.98 -1.74 15.37
CA ASP A 452 -9.36 -2.80 16.31
C ASP A 452 -10.89 -2.94 16.37
N ALA A 453 -11.37 -3.94 17.11
CA ALA A 453 -12.79 -4.08 17.38
C ALA A 453 -13.33 -2.80 18.07
N PRO A 454 -14.56 -2.38 17.79
CA PRO A 454 -15.59 -3.05 16.98
C PRO A 454 -15.57 -2.69 15.50
N ASN A 455 -14.52 -2.02 15.00
CA ASN A 455 -14.49 -1.48 13.66
C ASN A 455 -14.19 -2.56 12.59
N GLY A 456 -14.90 -2.43 11.47
CA GLY A 456 -14.64 -3.12 10.22
C GLY A 456 -14.41 -2.10 9.09
N TRP A 457 -13.57 -2.45 8.15
CA TRP A 457 -13.07 -1.61 7.08
C TRP A 457 -13.33 -2.24 5.73
N ALA A 458 -13.84 -1.47 4.78
CA ALA A 458 -14.21 -1.97 3.46
C ALA A 458 -13.09 -2.76 2.75
N PRO A 459 -11.82 -2.32 2.75
CA PRO A 459 -10.73 -3.10 2.17
C PRO A 459 -10.62 -4.52 2.73
N LEU A 460 -10.75 -4.67 4.04
CA LEU A 460 -10.60 -5.97 4.71
C LEU A 460 -11.80 -6.88 4.47
N GLN A 461 -13.00 -6.31 4.30
CA GLN A 461 -14.18 -7.07 3.88
C GLN A 461 -13.98 -7.68 2.49
N TRP A 462 -13.47 -6.87 1.53
CA TRP A 462 -13.22 -7.33 0.17
C TRP A 462 -12.13 -8.39 0.11
N VAL A 463 -11.00 -8.16 0.77
CA VAL A 463 -9.92 -9.15 0.88
C VAL A 463 -10.44 -10.48 1.43
N ALA A 464 -11.29 -10.45 2.45
CA ALA A 464 -11.90 -11.63 3.03
C ALA A 464 -12.83 -12.35 2.03
N VAL A 465 -13.72 -11.60 1.39
CA VAL A 465 -14.70 -12.17 0.44
C VAL A 465 -13.98 -12.86 -0.71
N GLU A 466 -13.06 -12.17 -1.39
CA GLU A 466 -12.33 -12.74 -2.51
C GLU A 466 -11.42 -13.91 -2.07
N GLY A 467 -10.71 -13.75 -0.96
CA GLY A 467 -9.88 -14.81 -0.41
C GLY A 467 -10.66 -16.07 -0.05
N LEU A 468 -11.82 -15.93 0.56
CA LEU A 468 -12.71 -17.06 0.88
C LEU A 468 -13.25 -17.73 -0.39
N GLN A 469 -13.63 -16.94 -1.40
CA GLN A 469 -14.10 -17.46 -2.69
C GLN A 469 -12.99 -18.25 -3.41
N ASN A 470 -11.75 -17.80 -3.38
CA ASN A 470 -10.61 -18.49 -3.99
C ASN A 470 -10.43 -19.93 -3.48
N TYR A 471 -10.91 -20.22 -2.27
CA TYR A 471 -10.80 -21.54 -1.63
C TYR A 471 -12.16 -22.26 -1.48
N GLY A 472 -13.19 -21.83 -2.22
CA GLY A 472 -14.51 -22.48 -2.22
C GLY A 472 -15.32 -22.26 -0.94
N GLN A 473 -14.98 -21.28 -0.10
CA GLN A 473 -15.68 -20.92 1.13
C GLN A 473 -16.85 -19.95 0.86
N GLN A 474 -17.63 -20.24 -0.18
CA GLN A 474 -18.68 -19.36 -0.70
C GLN A 474 -19.71 -18.95 0.37
N LYS A 475 -20.12 -19.88 1.23
CA LYS A 475 -21.11 -19.59 2.28
C LYS A 475 -20.64 -18.45 3.19
N ILE A 476 -19.38 -18.52 3.64
CA ILE A 476 -18.82 -17.52 4.56
C ILE A 476 -18.58 -16.20 3.80
N ALA A 477 -18.07 -16.26 2.57
CA ALA A 477 -17.86 -15.09 1.71
C ALA A 477 -19.19 -14.32 1.50
N MET A 478 -20.26 -15.01 1.19
CA MET A 478 -21.58 -14.40 1.00
C MET A 478 -22.17 -13.87 2.31
N GLU A 479 -21.86 -14.49 3.45
CA GLU A 479 -22.26 -13.98 4.76
C GLU A 479 -21.55 -12.67 5.10
N VAL A 480 -20.24 -12.56 4.85
CA VAL A 480 -19.48 -11.31 5.01
C VAL A 480 -20.07 -10.23 4.10
N THR A 481 -20.25 -10.54 2.82
CA THR A 481 -20.81 -9.61 1.82
C THR A 481 -22.17 -9.07 2.27
N TRP A 482 -23.09 -9.95 2.63
CA TRP A 482 -24.44 -9.59 3.02
C TRP A 482 -24.47 -8.70 4.27
N ARG A 483 -23.74 -9.09 5.31
CA ARG A 483 -23.72 -8.34 6.57
C ARG A 483 -23.10 -6.97 6.40
N PHE A 484 -21.99 -6.86 5.67
CA PHE A 484 -21.35 -5.57 5.43
C PHE A 484 -22.22 -4.66 4.57
N LEU A 485 -22.79 -5.16 3.48
CA LEU A 485 -23.73 -4.38 2.65
C LEU A 485 -24.97 -3.94 3.43
N THR A 486 -25.51 -4.78 4.33
CA THR A 486 -26.62 -4.40 5.22
C THR A 486 -26.23 -3.22 6.10
N ASN A 487 -25.03 -3.24 6.68
CA ASN A 487 -24.52 -2.15 7.50
C ASN A 487 -24.35 -0.84 6.70
N VAL A 488 -23.77 -0.94 5.50
CA VAL A 488 -23.63 0.19 4.58
C VAL A 488 -24.98 0.75 4.18
N GLN A 489 -25.94 -0.10 3.76
CA GLN A 489 -27.28 0.33 3.35
C GLN A 489 -28.04 1.02 4.47
N HIS A 490 -28.06 0.46 5.68
CA HIS A 490 -28.71 1.08 6.84
C HIS A 490 -28.09 2.44 7.20
N THR A 491 -26.77 2.56 7.09
CA THR A 491 -26.07 3.84 7.30
C THR A 491 -26.48 4.84 6.22
N TYR A 492 -26.53 4.40 4.96
CA TYR A 492 -26.97 5.24 3.86
C TYR A 492 -28.43 5.71 4.01
N ASP A 493 -29.35 4.78 4.32
CA ASP A 493 -30.77 5.08 4.50
C ASP A 493 -31.02 6.12 5.60
N SER A 494 -30.24 6.04 6.69
CA SER A 494 -30.37 6.94 7.84
C SER A 494 -29.64 8.27 7.69
N LYS A 495 -28.47 8.28 7.02
CA LYS A 495 -27.56 9.45 7.01
C LYS A 495 -27.32 10.02 5.61
N GLN A 496 -27.71 9.30 4.55
CA GLN A 496 -27.40 9.62 3.16
C GLN A 496 -25.88 9.78 2.91
N LYS A 497 -25.07 8.96 3.60
CA LYS A 497 -23.61 8.98 3.57
C LYS A 497 -23.04 7.58 3.58
N LEU A 498 -21.90 7.42 2.94
CA LEU A 498 -21.00 6.27 3.11
C LEU A 498 -19.80 6.76 3.92
N VAL A 499 -19.39 5.98 4.91
CA VAL A 499 -18.36 6.38 5.86
C VAL A 499 -17.10 5.56 5.71
N GLU A 500 -16.00 6.07 6.22
CA GLU A 500 -14.67 5.48 6.16
C GLU A 500 -14.60 4.08 6.79
N LYS A 501 -15.23 3.91 7.96
CA LYS A 501 -15.23 2.71 8.77
C LYS A 501 -16.56 2.51 9.48
N TYR A 502 -16.88 1.28 9.83
CA TYR A 502 -18.16 0.89 10.42
C TYR A 502 -17.96 0.16 11.73
N ASP A 503 -18.78 0.46 12.74
CA ASP A 503 -18.97 -0.45 13.85
C ASP A 503 -19.72 -1.69 13.34
N VAL A 504 -19.06 -2.84 13.33
CA VAL A 504 -19.65 -4.08 12.81
C VAL A 504 -20.31 -4.93 13.89
N SER A 505 -20.26 -4.50 15.16
CA SER A 505 -20.98 -5.17 16.25
C SER A 505 -22.50 -5.05 16.11
N SER A 506 -22.96 -4.05 15.35
CA SER A 506 -24.35 -3.78 14.99
C SER A 506 -24.44 -3.34 13.52
N THR A 507 -25.59 -2.86 13.07
CA THR A 507 -25.79 -2.32 11.72
C THR A 507 -26.30 -0.88 11.78
N GLY A 508 -25.94 -0.06 10.77
CA GLY A 508 -26.41 1.33 10.63
C GLY A 508 -25.64 2.35 11.46
N THR A 509 -24.50 1.96 12.06
CA THR A 509 -23.64 2.85 12.83
C THR A 509 -22.26 2.98 12.19
N GLY A 510 -21.75 4.22 12.12
CA GLY A 510 -20.35 4.45 11.74
C GLY A 510 -19.40 4.02 12.85
N GLY A 511 -18.19 3.64 12.47
CA GLY A 511 -17.11 3.32 13.40
C GLY A 511 -16.57 4.55 14.15
N GLY A 512 -15.69 4.32 15.10
CA GLY A 512 -15.07 5.37 15.91
C GLY A 512 -13.63 5.04 16.28
N GLY A 513 -13.07 5.81 17.20
CA GLY A 513 -11.67 5.71 17.60
C GLY A 513 -10.71 6.43 16.65
N GLY A 514 -9.41 6.41 17.00
CA GLY A 514 -8.37 7.06 16.22
C GLY A 514 -8.17 8.54 16.55
N GLU A 515 -7.34 9.19 15.75
CA GLU A 515 -6.83 10.54 15.98
C GLU A 515 -7.70 11.65 15.35
N TYR A 516 -8.68 11.30 14.54
CA TYR A 516 -9.53 12.24 13.81
C TYR A 516 -11.00 11.76 13.76
N PRO A 517 -11.98 12.69 13.48
CA PRO A 517 -13.38 12.33 13.34
C PRO A 517 -13.63 11.38 12.16
N LEU A 518 -14.73 10.64 12.24
CA LEU A 518 -15.20 9.77 11.15
C LEU A 518 -15.38 10.56 9.86
N GLN A 519 -14.76 10.08 8.76
CA GLN A 519 -14.85 10.67 7.44
C GLN A 519 -16.04 10.11 6.65
N ASP A 520 -16.59 10.90 5.72
CA ASP A 520 -17.72 10.51 4.87
C ASP A 520 -17.39 10.62 3.38
N GLY A 521 -18.25 10.04 2.53
CA GLY A 521 -18.08 10.01 1.09
C GLY A 521 -16.89 9.18 0.61
N PHE A 522 -16.51 8.16 1.34
CA PHE A 522 -15.18 7.57 1.33
C PHE A 522 -14.92 6.59 0.18
N GLY A 523 -13.89 6.84 -0.62
CA GLY A 523 -13.58 6.16 -1.87
C GLY A 523 -13.52 4.63 -1.80
N TRP A 524 -12.83 4.04 -0.82
CA TRP A 524 -12.77 2.57 -0.69
C TRP A 524 -14.10 1.94 -0.29
N THR A 525 -14.91 2.61 0.54
CA THR A 525 -16.25 2.13 0.88
C THR A 525 -17.13 2.16 -0.35
N ASN A 526 -17.08 3.25 -1.13
CA ASN A 526 -17.80 3.38 -2.39
C ASN A 526 -17.43 2.24 -3.34
N GLY A 527 -16.14 2.01 -3.54
CA GLY A 527 -15.65 1.00 -4.48
C GLY A 527 -16.00 -0.43 -4.07
N VAL A 528 -15.76 -0.80 -2.82
CA VAL A 528 -16.07 -2.13 -2.31
C VAL A 528 -17.57 -2.38 -2.28
N THR A 529 -18.38 -1.37 -1.95
CA THR A 529 -19.85 -1.49 -1.97
C THR A 529 -20.35 -1.86 -3.36
N LEU A 530 -19.89 -1.16 -4.42
CA LEU A 530 -20.29 -1.48 -5.79
C LEU A 530 -19.83 -2.90 -6.18
N LYS A 531 -18.60 -3.25 -5.85
CA LYS A 531 -18.06 -4.59 -6.14
C LYS A 531 -18.84 -5.71 -5.45
N MET A 532 -19.26 -5.50 -4.21
CA MET A 532 -20.06 -6.44 -3.45
C MET A 532 -21.52 -6.51 -3.94
N LEU A 533 -22.12 -5.38 -4.36
CA LEU A 533 -23.44 -5.36 -4.99
C LEU A 533 -23.44 -6.23 -6.25
N ASP A 534 -22.39 -6.16 -7.05
CA ASP A 534 -22.23 -6.98 -8.26
C ASP A 534 -22.21 -8.48 -7.94
N LEU A 535 -21.61 -8.90 -6.83
CA LEU A 535 -21.60 -10.30 -6.40
C LEU A 535 -22.96 -10.87 -6.02
N ILE A 536 -23.86 -10.03 -5.47
CA ILE A 536 -25.18 -10.50 -4.98
C ILE A 536 -26.30 -10.27 -5.98
N CYS A 537 -26.02 -9.55 -7.06
CA CYS A 537 -27.00 -9.19 -8.08
C CYS A 537 -26.86 -10.08 -9.31
N PRO A 538 -27.95 -10.34 -10.03
CA PRO A 538 -27.88 -11.05 -11.31
C PRO A 538 -27.00 -10.28 -12.30
N GLN A 539 -26.11 -10.99 -13.00
CA GLN A 539 -25.18 -10.40 -13.98
C GLN A 539 -25.85 -9.56 -15.08
N GLU A 540 -27.10 -9.87 -15.38
CA GLU A 540 -27.87 -9.19 -16.44
C GLU A 540 -28.49 -7.85 -15.99
N LYS A 541 -28.54 -7.57 -14.67
CA LYS A 541 -29.13 -6.35 -14.14
C LYS A 541 -28.44 -5.93 -12.85
N PRO A 542 -27.51 -4.96 -12.89
CA PRO A 542 -26.88 -4.41 -11.70
C PRO A 542 -27.94 -3.94 -10.68
N CYS A 543 -27.75 -4.26 -9.41
CA CYS A 543 -28.64 -3.74 -8.36
C CYS A 543 -28.26 -2.31 -8.00
N ASP A 544 -29.27 -1.47 -7.84
CA ASP A 544 -29.11 -0.08 -7.42
C ASP A 544 -28.93 0.06 -5.89
N ALA A 545 -29.35 -0.95 -5.15
CA ALA A 545 -29.29 -1.02 -3.69
C ALA A 545 -29.30 -2.49 -3.22
N LEU A 546 -29.11 -2.70 -1.92
CA LEU A 546 -29.23 -4.03 -1.32
C LEU A 546 -30.63 -4.62 -1.60
N PRO A 547 -30.75 -5.84 -2.15
CA PRO A 547 -32.04 -6.50 -2.34
C PRO A 547 -32.76 -6.69 -1.01
N ALA A 548 -34.10 -6.54 -1.02
CA ALA A 548 -34.93 -6.73 0.17
C ALA A 548 -34.87 -8.16 0.76
N THR A 549 -34.54 -9.14 -0.07
CA THR A 549 -34.39 -10.55 0.35
C THR A 549 -33.02 -11.04 -0.11
N ARG A 550 -32.34 -11.76 0.79
CA ARG A 550 -31.07 -12.39 0.48
C ARG A 550 -31.24 -13.37 -0.70
N PRO A 551 -30.44 -13.23 -1.77
CA PRO A 551 -30.47 -14.21 -2.85
C PRO A 551 -30.15 -15.62 -2.31
N ALA A 552 -30.86 -16.65 -2.79
CA ALA A 552 -30.48 -18.02 -2.52
C ALA A 552 -29.04 -18.21 -3.04
N THR A 553 -28.16 -18.80 -2.23
CA THR A 553 -26.81 -19.14 -2.65
C THR A 553 -26.90 -20.13 -3.82
N THR A 554 -26.85 -19.61 -5.04
CA THR A 554 -26.69 -20.44 -6.22
C THR A 554 -25.23 -20.89 -6.26
N PRO A 555 -24.93 -22.19 -6.43
CA PRO A 555 -23.57 -22.64 -6.66
C PRO A 555 -23.04 -21.91 -7.90
N SER A 556 -21.88 -21.24 -7.75
CA SER A 556 -21.21 -20.62 -8.90
C SER A 556 -20.88 -21.69 -9.94
N PRO A 557 -20.97 -21.38 -11.26
CA PRO A 557 -20.47 -22.27 -12.31
C PRO A 557 -18.98 -22.61 -12.19
N GLN A 558 -18.25 -21.99 -11.26
CA GLN A 558 -16.84 -22.23 -10.95
C GLN A 558 -16.59 -23.36 -9.95
N ASP A 559 -17.60 -24.13 -9.54
CA ASP A 559 -17.42 -25.41 -8.84
C ASP A 559 -16.74 -26.50 -9.69
N LYS A 560 -16.21 -26.14 -10.85
CA LYS A 560 -15.22 -26.99 -11.53
C LYS A 560 -13.91 -26.89 -10.74
N PRO A 561 -13.38 -28.02 -10.24
CA PRO A 561 -12.12 -28.02 -9.55
C PRO A 561 -11.07 -27.40 -10.48
N VAL A 562 -10.50 -26.27 -10.07
CA VAL A 562 -9.25 -25.77 -10.68
C VAL A 562 -8.26 -26.92 -10.54
N ALA A 563 -7.80 -27.44 -11.67
CA ALA A 563 -6.85 -28.53 -11.71
C ALA A 563 -5.68 -28.17 -10.78
N ALA A 564 -5.44 -29.04 -9.81
CA ALA A 564 -4.27 -28.92 -8.95
C ALA A 564 -3.03 -28.77 -9.85
N PRO A 565 -2.04 -27.93 -9.48
CA PRO A 565 -0.76 -27.96 -10.16
C PRO A 565 -0.28 -29.41 -10.09
N ALA A 566 0.07 -29.97 -11.25
CA ALA A 566 0.53 -31.35 -11.37
C ALA A 566 1.65 -31.58 -10.36
N ALA A 567 1.43 -32.51 -9.43
CA ALA A 567 2.49 -33.05 -8.62
C ALA A 567 3.53 -33.62 -9.60
N ASN A 568 4.79 -33.19 -9.47
CA ASN A 568 5.88 -33.78 -10.22
C ASN A 568 5.88 -35.29 -9.96
N ASP A 569 5.52 -36.05 -10.96
CA ASP A 569 5.74 -37.49 -10.95
C ASP A 569 7.25 -37.73 -10.82
N PRO A 570 7.70 -38.66 -9.94
CA PRO A 570 9.09 -39.01 -9.86
C PRO A 570 9.53 -39.65 -11.19
N ALA A 571 10.68 -39.21 -11.68
CA ALA A 571 11.31 -39.73 -12.89
C ALA A 571 11.37 -41.29 -12.84
N PRO A 572 11.13 -41.98 -13.97
CA PRO A 572 11.20 -43.43 -14.02
C PRO A 572 12.62 -43.90 -13.70
N ALA A 573 12.73 -44.86 -12.82
CA ALA A 573 13.99 -45.50 -12.45
C ALA A 573 14.69 -46.13 -13.67
N GLU A 574 15.95 -45.84 -13.86
CA GLU A 574 16.81 -46.52 -14.86
C GLU A 574 16.83 -48.02 -14.61
N PRO A 575 16.80 -48.86 -15.67
CA PRO A 575 16.90 -50.31 -15.52
C PRO A 575 18.32 -50.69 -15.13
N GLN A 576 18.46 -51.41 -14.01
CA GLN A 576 19.69 -52.03 -13.60
C GLN A 576 20.15 -53.04 -14.67
N LYS A 577 21.34 -52.84 -15.23
CA LYS A 577 22.04 -53.84 -16.04
C LYS A 577 22.48 -54.98 -15.13
N THR A 578 21.82 -56.12 -15.27
CA THR A 578 22.35 -57.39 -14.76
C THR A 578 23.49 -57.84 -15.66
N GLY A 579 24.72 -57.88 -15.11
CA GLY A 579 25.85 -58.51 -15.76
C GLY A 579 25.86 -60.01 -15.45
N SER A 580 26.09 -60.79 -16.47
CA SER A 580 26.66 -62.14 -16.40
C SER A 580 28.00 -62.16 -17.08
#